data_3367bd0e8b5b90e251c03895e5824bfa
#
_entry.id   3367bd0e8b5b90e251c03895e5824bfa
#
_cell.length_a   1.000
_cell.length_b   1.000
_cell.length_c   1.000
_cell.angle_alpha   90.00
_cell.angle_beta   90.00
_cell.angle_gamma   90.00
#
_symmetry.space_group_name_H-M   'P 1'
#
loop_
_entity.id
_entity.type
_entity.pdbx_description
1 polymer ?
#
loop_
_entity_poly.entity_id
_entity_poly.type
_entity_poly.pdbx_seq_one_letter_code
_entity_poly.pdbx_strand_id
1 'polypeptide(L)'
;VSTIHARVALQQRVLPEYRAPLFNALGAVCTGGLEVFAGLPRTHEAIATVNQLKDARFVRARNMHLFSGKTYFCIQQGFLYWLEHFKPQVLIVEANPRYLSTPAAIQWMHRWHLPVIGWGLGAPKAGRVETRLRKQFLGSLDAIIAYSQTGAQQYISAGFPPERVFVAPNAAAPRPTAPAPVRSADFRNGKPSLLFVGRLQERKRLDLLMQACSTLPSSKQPELVIVGDGPDRARLEALARSVYPTAQFTGSKHGEELEPLFASADLFVLPGTGGLAVQQAMAHALPVMVGEADGTQAELVRNENGWLLHSVTVESLSAHLADALSDGARLRQMGTASYRIVSEEVNLDVMVDAFINAIETVLKR
;
A
#
# COMPACT_ATOMS: atom_id res chain seq x y z
N VAL A 1 19.22 -3.45 -14.43
CA VAL A 1 17.97 -4.19 -14.15
C VAL A 1 18.02 -5.49 -14.93
N SER A 2 17.87 -6.63 -14.24
CA SER A 2 17.82 -7.96 -14.89
C SER A 2 16.60 -8.04 -15.82
N THR A 3 16.75 -8.76 -16.93
CA THR A 3 15.71 -8.93 -17.94
C THR A 3 15.13 -10.35 -17.86
N ILE A 4 13.81 -10.47 -17.83
CA ILE A 4 13.10 -11.75 -17.77
C ILE A 4 12.72 -12.18 -19.18
N HIS A 5 13.31 -13.27 -19.69
CA HIS A 5 13.02 -13.82 -21.00
C HIS A 5 11.86 -14.83 -21.01
N ALA A 6 10.84 -14.58 -20.18
CA ALA A 6 9.69 -15.47 -20.05
C ALA A 6 8.37 -14.70 -20.24
N ARG A 7 7.32 -15.41 -20.69
CA ARG A 7 5.95 -14.91 -20.64
C ARG A 7 5.44 -15.02 -19.21
N VAL A 8 5.12 -13.89 -18.61
CA VAL A 8 4.63 -13.79 -17.22
C VAL A 8 3.15 -13.45 -17.21
N ALA A 9 2.34 -14.29 -16.61
CA ALA A 9 0.93 -14.04 -16.34
C ALA A 9 0.76 -13.54 -14.89
N LEU A 10 0.04 -12.46 -14.69
CA LEU A 10 -0.23 -11.92 -13.36
C LEU A 10 -1.74 -11.73 -13.17
N GLN A 11 -2.31 -12.44 -12.19
CA GLN A 11 -3.71 -12.33 -11.85
C GLN A 11 -3.90 -11.39 -10.66
N GLN A 12 -4.84 -10.46 -10.80
CA GLN A 12 -5.36 -9.62 -9.72
C GLN A 12 -6.89 -9.64 -9.72
N ARG A 13 -7.52 -9.49 -8.56
CA ARG A 13 -8.98 -9.33 -8.53
C ARG A 13 -9.42 -8.05 -9.23
N VAL A 14 -8.68 -6.97 -9.00
CA VAL A 14 -8.92 -5.64 -9.55
C VAL A 14 -7.58 -5.05 -9.97
N LEU A 15 -7.55 -4.26 -11.04
CA LEU A 15 -6.39 -3.46 -11.44
C LEU A 15 -6.57 -2.02 -10.95
N PRO A 16 -6.13 -1.68 -9.73
CA PRO A 16 -6.25 -0.32 -9.23
C PRO A 16 -5.20 0.59 -9.89
N GLU A 17 -5.57 1.85 -10.08
CA GLU A 17 -4.74 2.86 -10.73
C GLU A 17 -3.33 2.96 -10.12
N TYR A 18 -3.23 2.93 -8.81
CA TYR A 18 -1.94 3.03 -8.10
C TYR A 18 -0.98 1.85 -8.35
N ARG A 19 -1.46 0.74 -8.93
CA ARG A 19 -0.64 -0.43 -9.30
C ARG A 19 -0.12 -0.38 -10.73
N ALA A 20 -0.69 0.47 -11.57
CA ALA A 20 -0.27 0.57 -12.97
C ALA A 20 1.23 0.86 -13.14
N PRO A 21 1.88 1.74 -12.33
CA PRO A 21 3.31 1.96 -12.39
C PRO A 21 4.14 0.68 -12.16
N LEU A 22 3.77 -0.15 -11.17
CA LEU A 22 4.44 -1.43 -10.92
C LEU A 22 4.34 -2.36 -12.12
N PHE A 23 3.14 -2.51 -12.70
CA PHE A 23 2.95 -3.45 -13.82
C PHE A 23 3.61 -2.96 -15.10
N ASN A 24 3.69 -1.65 -15.31
CA ASN A 24 4.46 -1.09 -16.42
C ASN A 24 5.97 -1.34 -16.21
N ALA A 25 6.51 -1.05 -15.01
CA ALA A 25 7.91 -1.29 -14.72
C ALA A 25 8.28 -2.78 -14.84
N LEU A 26 7.42 -3.68 -14.36
CA LEU A 26 7.62 -5.13 -14.50
C LEU A 26 7.48 -5.57 -15.97
N GLY A 27 6.51 -5.01 -16.71
CA GLY A 27 6.31 -5.28 -18.14
C GLY A 27 7.52 -4.87 -18.99
N ALA A 28 8.13 -3.73 -18.68
CA ALA A 28 9.30 -3.23 -19.39
C ALA A 28 10.53 -4.17 -19.28
N VAL A 29 10.63 -4.96 -18.22
CA VAL A 29 11.72 -5.93 -18.01
C VAL A 29 11.36 -7.35 -18.45
N CYS A 30 10.10 -7.66 -18.71
CA CYS A 30 9.63 -8.96 -19.20
C CYS A 30 9.64 -9.02 -20.72
N THR A 31 10.75 -9.39 -21.37
CA THR A 31 10.87 -9.43 -22.84
C THR A 31 10.01 -10.51 -23.49
N GLY A 32 9.62 -11.54 -22.74
CA GLY A 32 8.63 -12.52 -23.20
C GLY A 32 7.19 -12.01 -23.16
N GLY A 33 6.95 -10.86 -22.52
CA GLY A 33 5.67 -10.19 -22.31
C GLY A 33 5.08 -10.44 -20.92
N LEU A 34 4.39 -9.40 -20.42
CA LEU A 34 3.58 -9.47 -19.21
C LEU A 34 2.11 -9.24 -19.56
N GLU A 35 1.25 -10.19 -19.17
CA GLU A 35 -0.20 -9.96 -19.20
C GLU A 35 -0.78 -9.91 -17.78
N VAL A 36 -1.61 -8.90 -17.54
CA VAL A 36 -2.31 -8.70 -16.25
C VAL A 36 -3.80 -8.98 -16.44
N PHE A 37 -4.27 -10.05 -15.81
CA PHE A 37 -5.67 -10.48 -15.83
C PHE A 37 -6.38 -9.97 -14.58
N ALA A 38 -7.31 -8.99 -14.74
CA ALA A 38 -8.03 -8.40 -13.63
C ALA A 38 -9.44 -7.96 -14.02
N GLY A 39 -10.36 -8.02 -13.05
CA GLY A 39 -11.74 -7.59 -13.23
C GLY A 39 -12.02 -6.22 -12.61
N LEU A 40 -13.32 -5.89 -12.51
CA LEU A 40 -13.78 -4.65 -11.90
C LEU A 40 -14.05 -4.84 -10.40
N PRO A 41 -13.88 -3.78 -9.59
CA PRO A 41 -14.28 -3.77 -8.19
C PRO A 41 -15.81 -3.79 -8.07
N ARG A 42 -16.32 -4.08 -6.86
CA ARG A 42 -17.72 -3.86 -6.54
C ARG A 42 -18.00 -2.35 -6.45
N THR A 43 -19.21 -1.94 -6.79
CA THR A 43 -19.60 -0.52 -6.88
C THR A 43 -19.31 0.27 -5.59
N HIS A 44 -19.51 -0.36 -4.43
CA HIS A 44 -19.28 0.31 -3.12
C HIS A 44 -17.81 0.36 -2.68
N GLU A 45 -16.89 -0.37 -3.34
CA GLU A 45 -15.46 -0.35 -3.00
C GLU A 45 -14.79 0.96 -3.43
N ALA A 46 -15.34 1.63 -4.43
CA ALA A 46 -14.86 2.92 -4.94
C ALA A 46 -13.34 2.93 -5.21
N ILE A 47 -12.85 1.87 -5.83
CA ILE A 47 -11.45 1.72 -6.26
C ILE A 47 -11.34 2.31 -7.66
N ALA A 48 -10.51 3.34 -7.82
CA ALA A 48 -10.14 3.85 -9.14
C ALA A 48 -9.33 2.78 -9.89
N THR A 49 -9.71 2.50 -11.14
CA THR A 49 -9.09 1.46 -11.97
C THR A 49 -8.63 2.02 -13.30
N VAL A 50 -7.59 1.42 -13.87
CA VAL A 50 -7.14 1.71 -15.23
C VAL A 50 -7.69 0.67 -16.21
N ASN A 51 -7.80 1.06 -17.49
CA ASN A 51 -8.29 0.21 -18.56
C ASN A 51 -7.18 -0.27 -19.50
N GLN A 52 -5.96 0.25 -19.33
CA GLN A 52 -4.80 -0.10 -20.14
C GLN A 52 -3.52 0.08 -19.35
N LEU A 53 -2.47 -0.62 -19.74
CA LEU A 53 -1.10 -0.50 -19.26
C LEU A 53 -0.21 -0.12 -20.44
N LYS A 54 0.92 0.54 -20.17
CA LYS A 54 1.84 1.00 -21.22
C LYS A 54 2.75 -0.13 -21.70
N ASP A 55 3.38 -0.83 -20.74
CA ASP A 55 4.43 -1.82 -21.02
C ASP A 55 3.98 -3.25 -20.70
N ALA A 56 2.71 -3.43 -20.37
CA ALA A 56 2.08 -4.72 -20.13
C ALA A 56 0.70 -4.78 -20.81
N ARG A 57 0.22 -5.97 -21.12
CA ARG A 57 -1.12 -6.14 -21.69
C ARG A 57 -2.14 -6.34 -20.56
N PHE A 58 -3.16 -5.49 -20.49
CA PHE A 58 -4.29 -5.69 -19.62
C PHE A 58 -5.35 -6.59 -20.27
N VAL A 59 -5.74 -7.66 -19.59
CA VAL A 59 -6.79 -8.60 -19.99
C VAL A 59 -7.93 -8.52 -18.98
N ARG A 60 -9.10 -8.10 -19.43
CA ARG A 60 -10.25 -7.90 -18.55
C ARG A 60 -10.91 -9.23 -18.17
N ALA A 61 -10.91 -9.52 -16.87
CA ALA A 61 -11.68 -10.60 -16.27
C ALA A 61 -13.12 -10.17 -15.98
N ARG A 62 -14.04 -11.12 -15.95
CA ARG A 62 -15.38 -10.93 -15.39
C ARG A 62 -15.42 -11.45 -13.96
N ASN A 63 -15.46 -10.54 -12.99
CA ASN A 63 -15.59 -10.90 -11.58
C ASN A 63 -17.04 -11.22 -11.22
N MET A 64 -17.26 -12.40 -10.65
CA MET A 64 -18.49 -12.77 -9.97
C MET A 64 -18.24 -12.74 -8.47
N HIS A 65 -18.86 -11.78 -7.78
CA HIS A 65 -18.72 -11.59 -6.36
C HIS A 65 -19.82 -12.33 -5.62
N LEU A 66 -19.44 -13.26 -4.75
CA LEU A 66 -20.35 -14.04 -3.94
C LEU A 66 -20.26 -13.57 -2.49
N PHE A 67 -21.42 -13.32 -1.87
CA PHE A 67 -21.55 -12.89 -0.48
C PHE A 67 -20.81 -11.57 -0.16
N SER A 68 -20.64 -11.26 1.12
CA SER A 68 -19.97 -10.02 1.58
C SER A 68 -19.27 -10.24 2.94
N GLY A 69 -18.46 -9.28 3.36
CA GLY A 69 -17.75 -9.33 4.62
C GLY A 69 -16.83 -10.55 4.76
N LYS A 70 -16.94 -11.27 5.88
CA LYS A 70 -16.10 -12.43 6.19
C LYS A 70 -16.35 -13.64 5.29
N THR A 71 -17.55 -13.74 4.70
CA THR A 71 -17.98 -14.83 3.82
C THR A 71 -17.80 -14.51 2.32
N TYR A 72 -17.12 -13.43 1.99
CA TYR A 72 -16.87 -13.02 0.62
C TYR A 72 -16.00 -14.02 -0.15
N PHE A 73 -16.43 -14.34 -1.39
CA PHE A 73 -15.64 -15.09 -2.38
C PHE A 73 -15.72 -14.40 -3.75
N CYS A 74 -14.75 -14.69 -4.61
CA CYS A 74 -14.72 -14.20 -5.98
C CYS A 74 -14.42 -15.33 -6.96
N ILE A 75 -15.17 -15.38 -8.05
CA ILE A 75 -14.88 -16.22 -9.23
C ILE A 75 -14.51 -15.28 -10.37
N GLN A 76 -13.35 -15.48 -10.98
CA GLN A 76 -12.95 -14.75 -12.18
C GLN A 76 -13.17 -15.64 -13.41
N GLN A 77 -14.16 -15.30 -14.21
CA GLN A 77 -14.46 -16.03 -15.44
C GLN A 77 -13.42 -15.74 -16.51
N GLY A 78 -13.12 -16.74 -17.33
CA GLY A 78 -12.16 -16.65 -18.43
C GLY A 78 -10.71 -16.91 -18.02
N PHE A 79 -10.42 -17.26 -16.74
CA PHE A 79 -9.04 -17.42 -16.29
C PHE A 79 -8.30 -18.55 -17.03
N LEU A 80 -8.85 -19.76 -17.12
CA LEU A 80 -8.23 -20.88 -17.85
C LEU A 80 -8.13 -20.59 -19.36
N TYR A 81 -9.17 -20.01 -19.96
CA TYR A 81 -9.15 -19.60 -21.36
C TYR A 81 -7.99 -18.63 -21.63
N TRP A 82 -7.78 -17.65 -20.75
CA TRP A 82 -6.64 -16.73 -20.86
C TRP A 82 -5.30 -17.45 -20.78
N LEU A 83 -5.11 -18.37 -19.83
CA LEU A 83 -3.87 -19.15 -19.69
C LEU A 83 -3.58 -20.01 -20.96
N GLU A 84 -4.60 -20.65 -21.52
CA GLU A 84 -4.49 -21.45 -22.74
C GLU A 84 -4.04 -20.62 -23.97
N HIS A 85 -4.47 -19.36 -24.07
CA HIS A 85 -4.12 -18.48 -25.18
C HIS A 85 -2.78 -17.79 -25.00
N PHE A 86 -2.50 -17.28 -23.80
CA PHE A 86 -1.24 -16.61 -23.50
C PHE A 86 -0.06 -17.58 -23.34
N LYS A 87 -0.33 -18.78 -22.85
CA LYS A 87 0.69 -19.83 -22.57
C LYS A 87 1.85 -19.29 -21.74
N PRO A 88 1.60 -18.80 -20.53
CA PRO A 88 2.64 -18.26 -19.67
C PRO A 88 3.64 -19.33 -19.25
N GLN A 89 4.87 -18.93 -18.93
CA GLN A 89 5.91 -19.76 -18.33
C GLN A 89 5.94 -19.60 -16.81
N VAL A 90 5.38 -18.51 -16.29
CA VAL A 90 5.19 -18.26 -14.85
C VAL A 90 3.83 -17.62 -14.64
N LEU A 91 3.11 -18.05 -13.61
CA LEU A 91 1.86 -17.42 -13.17
C LEU A 91 2.06 -16.81 -11.78
N ILE A 92 1.71 -15.53 -11.62
CA ILE A 92 1.63 -14.85 -10.34
C ILE A 92 0.15 -14.66 -9.99
N VAL A 93 -0.28 -15.12 -8.82
CA VAL A 93 -1.67 -15.02 -8.35
C VAL A 93 -1.76 -14.29 -7.01
N GLU A 94 -2.85 -13.58 -6.77
CA GLU A 94 -3.11 -13.10 -5.41
C GLU A 94 -3.20 -14.30 -4.46
N ALA A 95 -2.38 -14.29 -3.40
CA ALA A 95 -2.33 -15.36 -2.39
C ALA A 95 -3.56 -15.32 -1.46
N ASN A 96 -4.74 -15.40 -2.06
CA ASN A 96 -6.02 -15.31 -1.39
C ASN A 96 -6.90 -16.55 -1.67
N PRO A 97 -7.10 -17.45 -0.69
CA PRO A 97 -7.87 -18.68 -0.89
C PRO A 97 -9.37 -18.44 -1.16
N ARG A 98 -9.85 -17.19 -1.03
CA ARG A 98 -11.23 -16.81 -1.36
C ARG A 98 -11.48 -16.61 -2.86
N TYR A 99 -10.43 -16.69 -3.68
CA TYR A 99 -10.57 -16.60 -5.13
C TYR A 99 -10.68 -17.99 -5.73
N LEU A 100 -11.94 -18.41 -5.95
CA LEU A 100 -12.28 -19.80 -6.26
C LEU A 100 -11.80 -20.28 -7.63
N SER A 101 -11.42 -19.37 -8.52
CA SER A 101 -10.82 -19.70 -9.84
C SER A 101 -9.34 -20.06 -9.74
N THR A 102 -8.64 -19.61 -8.69
CA THR A 102 -7.18 -19.74 -8.55
C THR A 102 -6.73 -21.21 -8.43
N PRO A 103 -7.38 -22.09 -7.66
CA PRO A 103 -6.96 -23.51 -7.58
C PRO A 103 -6.94 -24.23 -8.94
N ALA A 104 -7.94 -23.98 -9.80
CA ALA A 104 -7.97 -24.57 -11.14
C ALA A 104 -6.85 -24.04 -12.04
N ALA A 105 -6.51 -22.75 -11.94
CA ALA A 105 -5.39 -22.14 -12.65
C ALA A 105 -4.03 -22.72 -12.19
N ILE A 106 -3.85 -22.91 -10.87
CA ILE A 106 -2.64 -23.56 -10.32
C ILE A 106 -2.52 -24.99 -10.84
N GLN A 107 -3.61 -25.78 -10.82
CA GLN A 107 -3.62 -27.15 -11.35
C GLN A 107 -3.30 -27.17 -12.86
N TRP A 108 -3.80 -26.22 -13.62
CA TRP A 108 -3.48 -26.09 -15.04
C TRP A 108 -1.99 -25.83 -15.26
N MET A 109 -1.38 -24.90 -14.55
CA MET A 109 0.08 -24.63 -14.61
C MET A 109 0.90 -25.86 -14.25
N HIS A 110 0.60 -26.52 -13.12
CA HIS A 110 1.33 -27.70 -12.67
C HIS A 110 1.20 -28.90 -13.61
N ARG A 111 0.08 -29.05 -14.33
CA ARG A 111 -0.06 -30.09 -15.37
C ARG A 111 0.99 -29.94 -16.47
N TRP A 112 1.44 -28.73 -16.73
CA TRP A 112 2.48 -28.40 -17.68
C TRP A 112 3.86 -28.20 -17.04
N HIS A 113 4.03 -28.57 -15.78
CA HIS A 113 5.25 -28.36 -14.98
C HIS A 113 5.71 -26.89 -14.93
N LEU A 114 4.77 -25.95 -14.91
CA LEU A 114 5.01 -24.50 -14.89
C LEU A 114 4.76 -23.94 -13.49
N PRO A 115 5.65 -23.06 -13.00
CA PRO A 115 5.59 -22.55 -11.62
C PRO A 115 4.52 -21.51 -11.41
N VAL A 116 4.02 -21.45 -10.14
CA VAL A 116 3.05 -20.47 -9.66
C VAL A 116 3.57 -19.76 -8.43
N ILE A 117 3.60 -18.44 -8.48
CA ILE A 117 3.99 -17.55 -7.37
C ILE A 117 2.74 -16.94 -6.74
N GLY A 118 2.62 -17.04 -5.42
CA GLY A 118 1.60 -16.30 -4.67
C GLY A 118 2.06 -14.89 -4.31
N TRP A 119 1.19 -13.89 -4.41
CA TRP A 119 1.48 -12.52 -3.97
C TRP A 119 0.44 -12.05 -2.96
N GLY A 120 0.85 -11.69 -1.74
CA GLY A 120 -0.11 -11.36 -0.70
C GLY A 120 0.44 -10.72 0.58
N LEU A 121 -0.49 -10.28 1.43
CA LEU A 121 -0.20 -9.55 2.68
C LEU A 121 0.44 -10.41 3.77
N GLY A 122 0.14 -11.73 3.79
CA GLY A 122 0.56 -12.63 4.83
C GLY A 122 -0.49 -13.70 5.14
N ALA A 123 -0.22 -14.53 6.14
CA ALA A 123 -1.07 -15.60 6.61
C ALA A 123 -1.38 -15.43 8.11
N PRO A 124 -2.24 -14.48 8.51
CA PRO A 124 -2.55 -14.24 9.91
C PRO A 124 -3.16 -15.48 10.58
N LYS A 125 -3.04 -15.58 11.91
CA LYS A 125 -3.61 -16.71 12.67
C LYS A 125 -5.10 -16.85 12.40
N ALA A 126 -5.56 -18.08 12.22
CA ALA A 126 -6.95 -18.42 11.87
C ALA A 126 -7.42 -19.64 12.64
N GLY A 127 -8.72 -19.93 12.58
CA GLY A 127 -9.29 -21.16 13.15
C GLY A 127 -8.75 -22.43 12.47
N ARG A 128 -8.91 -23.59 13.12
CA ARG A 128 -8.32 -24.86 12.66
C ARG A 128 -8.64 -25.22 11.21
N VAL A 129 -9.90 -25.07 10.79
CA VAL A 129 -10.35 -25.40 9.42
C VAL A 129 -9.77 -24.44 8.41
N GLU A 130 -9.81 -23.13 8.69
CA GLU A 130 -9.25 -22.10 7.83
C GLU A 130 -7.73 -22.26 7.70
N THR A 131 -7.05 -22.63 8.78
CA THR A 131 -5.61 -22.93 8.78
C THR A 131 -5.29 -24.11 7.87
N ARG A 132 -6.08 -25.20 7.89
CA ARG A 132 -5.88 -26.36 7.03
C ARG A 132 -6.06 -26.03 5.55
N LEU A 133 -7.14 -25.34 5.20
CA LEU A 133 -7.40 -24.90 3.81
C LEU A 133 -6.30 -23.96 3.31
N ARG A 134 -5.88 -23.01 4.15
CA ARG A 134 -4.78 -22.10 3.83
C ARG A 134 -3.48 -22.85 3.61
N LYS A 135 -3.13 -23.78 4.50
CA LYS A 135 -1.92 -24.61 4.36
C LYS A 135 -1.92 -25.42 3.06
N GLN A 136 -3.07 -25.99 2.69
CA GLN A 136 -3.22 -26.70 1.42
C GLN A 136 -3.05 -25.75 0.22
N PHE A 137 -3.65 -24.56 0.27
CA PHE A 137 -3.50 -23.54 -0.78
C PHE A 137 -2.04 -23.04 -0.88
N LEU A 138 -1.40 -22.72 0.25
CA LEU A 138 0.00 -22.30 0.25
C LEU A 138 0.92 -23.41 -0.26
N GLY A 139 0.66 -24.66 0.10
CA GLY A 139 1.44 -25.81 -0.37
C GLY A 139 1.30 -26.09 -1.88
N SER A 140 0.36 -25.45 -2.56
CA SER A 140 0.23 -25.48 -4.02
C SER A 140 0.98 -24.36 -4.74
N LEU A 141 1.72 -23.52 -4.04
CA LEU A 141 2.53 -22.44 -4.62
C LEU A 141 4.02 -22.81 -4.62
N ASP A 142 4.74 -22.40 -5.65
CA ASP A 142 6.17 -22.66 -5.79
C ASP A 142 7.03 -21.60 -5.09
N ALA A 143 6.54 -20.36 -5.01
CA ALA A 143 7.14 -19.27 -4.25
C ALA A 143 6.05 -18.29 -3.76
N ILE A 144 6.41 -17.41 -2.83
CA ILE A 144 5.54 -16.35 -2.32
C ILE A 144 6.28 -15.02 -2.35
N ILE A 145 5.58 -13.98 -2.82
CA ILE A 145 5.96 -12.58 -2.69
C ILE A 145 5.06 -11.97 -1.59
N ALA A 146 5.67 -11.55 -0.49
CA ALA A 146 4.98 -10.89 0.62
C ALA A 146 5.09 -9.37 0.50
N TYR A 147 4.07 -8.64 0.92
CA TYR A 147 4.08 -7.17 0.94
C TYR A 147 4.96 -6.56 2.03
N SER A 148 5.39 -7.37 3.01
CA SER A 148 6.13 -6.90 4.18
C SER A 148 6.94 -8.03 4.82
N GLN A 149 7.94 -7.69 5.63
CA GLN A 149 8.68 -8.65 6.45
C GLN A 149 7.75 -9.40 7.42
N THR A 150 6.81 -8.68 8.03
CA THR A 150 5.78 -9.28 8.90
C THR A 150 4.94 -10.31 8.14
N GLY A 151 4.51 -10.00 6.92
CA GLY A 151 3.78 -10.92 6.06
C GLY A 151 4.61 -12.14 5.67
N ALA A 152 5.89 -11.95 5.36
CA ALA A 152 6.83 -13.04 5.07
C ALA A 152 6.97 -13.99 6.27
N GLN A 153 7.17 -13.46 7.48
CA GLN A 153 7.24 -14.26 8.70
C GLN A 153 5.95 -15.05 8.97
N GLN A 154 4.79 -14.48 8.66
CA GLN A 154 3.51 -15.19 8.77
C GLN A 154 3.44 -16.39 7.82
N TYR A 155 3.91 -16.26 6.57
CA TYR A 155 3.98 -17.38 5.61
C TYR A 155 4.96 -18.46 6.06
N ILE A 156 6.16 -18.08 6.53
CA ILE A 156 7.16 -18.99 7.08
C ILE A 156 6.59 -19.73 8.31
N SER A 157 5.95 -19.01 9.22
CA SER A 157 5.31 -19.60 10.40
C SER A 157 4.13 -20.51 10.06
N ALA A 158 3.49 -20.31 8.90
CA ALA A 158 2.47 -21.21 8.37
C ALA A 158 3.04 -22.47 7.70
N GLY A 159 4.38 -22.59 7.62
CA GLY A 159 5.12 -23.74 7.11
C GLY A 159 5.58 -23.60 5.66
N PHE A 160 5.58 -22.38 5.09
CA PHE A 160 6.17 -22.14 3.78
C PHE A 160 7.70 -22.05 3.86
N PRO A 161 8.48 -22.63 2.92
CA PRO A 161 9.94 -22.64 2.95
C PRO A 161 10.52 -21.21 2.89
N PRO A 162 11.40 -20.81 3.82
CA PRO A 162 11.93 -19.43 3.88
C PRO A 162 12.65 -19.00 2.59
N GLU A 163 13.37 -19.92 1.95
CA GLU A 163 14.13 -19.66 0.71
C GLU A 163 13.25 -19.42 -0.53
N ARG A 164 11.94 -19.59 -0.37
CA ARG A 164 10.92 -19.33 -1.41
C ARG A 164 10.01 -18.16 -1.07
N VAL A 165 10.33 -17.40 -0.03
CA VAL A 165 9.59 -16.22 0.38
C VAL A 165 10.40 -14.97 0.04
N PHE A 166 9.85 -14.13 -0.82
CA PHE A 166 10.43 -12.87 -1.25
C PHE A 166 9.64 -11.72 -0.65
N VAL A 167 10.31 -10.64 -0.26
CA VAL A 167 9.63 -9.45 0.26
C VAL A 167 9.68 -8.35 -0.80
N ALA A 168 8.52 -7.98 -1.30
CA ALA A 168 8.31 -6.83 -2.17
C ALA A 168 7.55 -5.78 -1.37
N PRO A 169 8.22 -4.78 -0.79
CA PRO A 169 7.56 -3.77 0.02
C PRO A 169 6.49 -3.06 -0.80
N ASN A 170 5.32 -2.87 -0.18
CA ASN A 170 4.15 -2.31 -0.88
C ASN A 170 4.39 -0.86 -1.29
N ALA A 171 5.04 -0.65 -2.42
CA ALA A 171 5.36 0.67 -2.97
C ALA A 171 4.39 1.09 -4.09
N ALA A 172 4.12 2.38 -4.17
CA ALA A 172 3.32 2.99 -5.23
C ALA A 172 4.06 4.11 -5.98
N ALA A 173 5.16 4.60 -5.42
CA ALA A 173 5.97 5.65 -6.01
C ALA A 173 7.33 5.10 -6.47
N PRO A 174 7.89 5.62 -7.58
CA PRO A 174 9.26 5.33 -7.98
C PRO A 174 10.23 5.84 -6.91
N ARG A 175 11.48 5.40 -7.02
CA ARG A 175 12.57 5.97 -6.23
C ARG A 175 12.66 7.47 -6.50
N PRO A 176 12.70 8.34 -5.46
CA PRO A 176 12.95 9.76 -5.66
C PRO A 176 14.31 9.98 -6.34
N THR A 177 14.32 10.81 -7.38
CA THR A 177 15.55 11.13 -8.14
C THR A 177 16.20 12.45 -7.71
N ALA A 178 15.42 13.37 -7.16
CA ALA A 178 15.90 14.63 -6.60
C ALA A 178 16.49 14.39 -5.19
N PRO A 179 17.43 15.22 -4.73
CA PRO A 179 17.90 15.14 -3.34
C PRO A 179 16.77 15.45 -2.34
N ALA A 180 16.94 14.99 -1.10
CA ALA A 180 15.98 15.26 -0.04
C ALA A 180 15.73 16.77 0.11
N PRO A 181 14.46 17.21 0.16
CA PRO A 181 14.15 18.62 0.38
C PRO A 181 14.72 19.13 1.71
N VAL A 182 15.46 20.24 1.64
CA VAL A 182 16.00 20.92 2.83
C VAL A 182 14.91 21.79 3.45
N ARG A 183 14.69 21.65 4.75
CA ARG A 183 13.68 22.39 5.52
C ARG A 183 14.32 23.15 6.67
N SER A 184 13.84 24.36 6.96
CA SER A 184 14.25 25.11 8.14
C SER A 184 13.85 24.38 9.42
N ALA A 185 14.66 24.48 10.47
CA ALA A 185 14.30 24.00 11.80
C ALA A 185 13.11 24.80 12.40
N ASP A 186 13.02 26.08 12.04
CA ASP A 186 11.93 26.94 12.49
C ASP A 186 10.66 26.65 11.70
N PHE A 187 9.53 26.66 12.39
CA PHE A 187 8.22 26.55 11.77
C PHE A 187 7.87 27.84 11.00
N ARG A 188 7.26 27.68 9.85
CA ARG A 188 6.81 28.80 9.04
C ARG A 188 5.82 29.65 9.84
N ASN A 189 6.06 30.96 9.90
CA ASN A 189 5.28 31.91 10.71
C ASN A 189 5.17 31.54 12.21
N GLY A 190 6.15 30.78 12.73
CA GLY A 190 6.16 30.35 14.13
C GLY A 190 5.10 29.31 14.47
N LYS A 191 4.37 28.75 13.49
CA LYS A 191 3.35 27.71 13.68
C LYS A 191 3.68 26.46 12.91
N PRO A 192 3.62 25.27 13.53
CA PRO A 192 3.75 24.00 12.82
C PRO A 192 2.54 23.74 11.90
N SER A 193 2.78 23.10 10.76
CA SER A 193 1.76 22.70 9.80
C SER A 193 1.64 21.18 9.74
N LEU A 194 0.44 20.67 9.97
CA LEU A 194 0.07 19.27 9.80
C LEU A 194 -0.60 19.07 8.46
N LEU A 195 -0.22 18.01 7.76
CA LEU A 195 -0.83 17.61 6.49
C LEU A 195 -1.47 16.24 6.62
N PHE A 196 -2.71 16.15 6.19
CA PHE A 196 -3.40 14.90 5.88
C PHE A 196 -3.70 14.84 4.38
N VAL A 197 -3.41 13.70 3.75
CA VAL A 197 -3.80 13.43 2.35
C VAL A 197 -4.51 12.09 2.27
N GLY A 198 -5.73 12.08 1.76
CA GLY A 198 -6.46 10.85 1.55
C GLY A 198 -7.97 11.01 1.40
N ARG A 199 -8.64 9.91 0.99
CA ARG A 199 -10.09 9.90 0.88
C ARG A 199 -10.75 10.11 2.24
N LEU A 200 -11.71 11.03 2.32
CA LEU A 200 -12.43 11.36 3.56
C LEU A 200 -13.46 10.27 3.87
N GLN A 201 -13.09 9.37 4.78
CA GLN A 201 -13.87 8.22 5.24
C GLN A 201 -13.65 8.04 6.75
N GLU A 202 -14.66 7.54 7.46
CA GLU A 202 -14.63 7.30 8.90
C GLU A 202 -13.38 6.55 9.37
N ARG A 203 -12.97 5.51 8.64
CA ARG A 203 -11.78 4.71 8.94
C ARG A 203 -10.46 5.49 8.91
N LYS A 204 -10.45 6.74 8.45
CA LYS A 204 -9.27 7.63 8.45
C LYS A 204 -9.10 8.39 9.75
N ARG A 205 -10.12 8.40 10.60
CA ARG A 205 -10.13 8.96 11.96
C ARG A 205 -9.69 10.43 12.04
N LEU A 206 -10.07 11.23 11.01
CA LEU A 206 -9.84 12.68 11.02
C LEU A 206 -10.59 13.40 12.14
N ASP A 207 -11.71 12.82 12.58
CA ASP A 207 -12.45 13.27 13.75
C ASP A 207 -11.55 13.32 14.99
N LEU A 208 -10.79 12.29 15.27
CA LEU A 208 -9.88 12.25 16.41
C LEU A 208 -8.69 13.22 16.24
N LEU A 209 -8.19 13.38 15.02
CA LEU A 209 -7.08 14.32 14.75
C LEU A 209 -7.49 15.76 15.09
N MET A 210 -8.67 16.21 14.61
CA MET A 210 -9.17 17.54 14.89
C MET A 210 -9.43 17.77 16.39
N GLN A 211 -10.01 16.79 17.06
CA GLN A 211 -10.20 16.82 18.51
C GLN A 211 -8.85 16.89 19.26
N ALA A 212 -7.87 16.08 18.86
CA ALA A 212 -6.54 16.11 19.48
C ALA A 212 -5.84 17.46 19.27
N CYS A 213 -5.93 18.06 18.08
CA CYS A 213 -5.39 19.39 17.84
C CYS A 213 -6.06 20.46 18.72
N SER A 214 -7.37 20.35 18.97
CA SER A 214 -8.11 21.32 19.79
C SER A 214 -7.76 21.26 21.28
N THR A 215 -7.26 20.12 21.77
CA THR A 215 -6.84 19.98 23.19
C THR A 215 -5.48 20.63 23.47
N LEU A 216 -4.69 20.91 22.43
CA LEU A 216 -3.42 21.60 22.59
C LEU A 216 -3.63 23.07 23.02
N PRO A 217 -2.71 23.64 23.81
CA PRO A 217 -2.74 25.06 24.15
C PRO A 217 -2.84 25.93 22.89
N SER A 218 -3.67 26.97 22.89
CA SER A 218 -3.97 27.78 21.68
C SER A 218 -2.70 28.31 20.97
N SER A 219 -1.65 28.63 21.72
CA SER A 219 -0.34 29.06 21.19
C SER A 219 0.46 27.96 20.51
N LYS A 220 0.09 26.69 20.72
CA LYS A 220 0.76 25.49 20.18
C LYS A 220 -0.11 24.72 19.19
N GLN A 221 -1.32 25.20 18.94
CA GLN A 221 -2.21 24.56 17.94
C GLN A 221 -1.63 24.72 16.55
N PRO A 222 -1.46 23.60 15.81
CA PRO A 222 -0.88 23.65 14.46
C PRO A 222 -1.87 24.18 13.41
N GLU A 223 -1.35 24.57 12.25
CA GLU A 223 -2.18 24.67 11.05
C GLU A 223 -2.50 23.25 10.59
N LEU A 224 -3.78 22.94 10.31
CA LEU A 224 -4.21 21.62 9.85
C LEU A 224 -4.75 21.72 8.42
N VAL A 225 -4.03 21.13 7.47
CA VAL A 225 -4.41 21.08 6.06
C VAL A 225 -4.90 19.67 5.74
N ILE A 226 -6.14 19.55 5.29
CA ILE A 226 -6.83 18.30 4.96
C ILE A 226 -7.07 18.27 3.44
N VAL A 227 -6.38 17.37 2.77
CA VAL A 227 -6.46 17.17 1.33
C VAL A 227 -7.21 15.90 1.01
N GLY A 228 -8.25 16.02 0.21
CA GLY A 228 -9.05 14.91 -0.25
C GLY A 228 -10.54 15.21 -0.26
N ASP A 229 -11.30 14.22 -0.72
CA ASP A 229 -12.75 14.22 -0.75
C ASP A 229 -13.28 12.82 -0.36
N GLY A 230 -14.57 12.74 -0.07
CA GLY A 230 -15.17 11.46 0.27
C GLY A 230 -16.52 11.58 0.99
N PRO A 231 -17.16 10.44 1.25
CA PRO A 231 -18.52 10.42 1.81
C PRO A 231 -18.63 11.07 3.19
N ASP A 232 -17.51 11.23 3.91
CA ASP A 232 -17.48 11.78 5.28
C ASP A 232 -17.20 13.29 5.31
N ARG A 233 -16.99 13.92 4.16
CA ARG A 233 -16.59 15.34 4.07
C ARG A 233 -17.52 16.27 4.82
N ALA A 234 -18.82 16.21 4.54
CA ALA A 234 -19.80 17.11 5.15
C ALA A 234 -19.82 16.99 6.69
N ARG A 235 -19.73 15.76 7.21
CA ARG A 235 -19.65 15.48 8.66
C ARG A 235 -18.38 16.07 9.26
N LEU A 236 -17.23 15.86 8.59
CA LEU A 236 -15.94 16.37 9.07
C LEU A 236 -15.85 17.89 9.04
N GLU A 237 -16.36 18.56 8.01
CA GLU A 237 -16.43 20.02 7.94
C GLU A 237 -17.38 20.60 9.02
N ALA A 238 -18.49 19.91 9.30
CA ALA A 238 -19.38 20.30 10.40
C ALA A 238 -18.69 20.16 11.76
N LEU A 239 -17.97 19.07 11.99
CA LEU A 239 -17.17 18.87 13.19
C LEU A 239 -16.07 19.92 13.33
N ALA A 240 -15.35 20.22 12.25
CA ALA A 240 -14.29 21.22 12.25
C ALA A 240 -14.80 22.59 12.71
N ARG A 241 -15.96 23.04 12.21
CA ARG A 241 -16.53 24.32 12.63
C ARG A 241 -16.76 24.44 14.14
N SER A 242 -17.05 23.34 14.81
CA SER A 242 -17.28 23.34 16.27
C SER A 242 -16.03 23.06 17.10
N VAL A 243 -15.09 22.23 16.58
CA VAL A 243 -13.98 21.70 17.37
C VAL A 243 -12.65 22.34 16.98
N TYR A 244 -12.42 22.56 15.69
CA TYR A 244 -11.16 23.09 15.14
C TYR A 244 -11.41 23.97 13.91
N PRO A 245 -11.97 25.19 14.08
CA PRO A 245 -12.42 26.04 12.98
C PRO A 245 -11.32 26.48 12.01
N THR A 246 -10.06 26.36 12.41
CA THR A 246 -8.88 26.71 11.59
C THR A 246 -8.44 25.61 10.64
N ALA A 247 -9.07 24.41 10.68
CA ALA A 247 -8.79 23.33 9.75
C ALA A 247 -9.17 23.71 8.33
N GLN A 248 -8.27 23.46 7.38
CA GLN A 248 -8.42 23.84 5.98
C GLN A 248 -8.72 22.60 5.13
N PHE A 249 -9.91 22.54 4.52
CA PHE A 249 -10.31 21.49 3.58
C PHE A 249 -10.09 21.95 2.15
N THR A 250 -9.07 21.41 1.47
CA THR A 250 -8.68 21.87 0.13
C THR A 250 -9.38 21.13 -1.01
N GLY A 251 -10.15 20.09 -0.69
CA GLY A 251 -10.71 19.16 -1.70
C GLY A 251 -9.65 18.17 -2.22
N SER A 252 -10.04 17.39 -3.22
CA SER A 252 -9.12 16.46 -3.88
C SER A 252 -8.05 17.19 -4.66
N LYS A 253 -6.78 16.77 -4.48
CA LYS A 253 -5.62 17.23 -5.23
C LYS A 253 -4.82 16.03 -5.71
N HIS A 254 -4.19 16.14 -6.88
CA HIS A 254 -3.44 15.06 -7.51
C HIS A 254 -2.17 15.59 -8.19
N GLY A 255 -1.17 14.71 -8.33
CA GLY A 255 0.07 15.06 -9.05
C GLY A 255 0.73 16.32 -8.52
N GLU A 256 1.06 17.24 -9.43
CA GLU A 256 1.78 18.48 -9.12
C GLU A 256 1.06 19.41 -8.14
N GLU A 257 -0.27 19.33 -8.02
CA GLU A 257 -1.02 20.13 -7.04
C GLU A 257 -0.72 19.76 -5.58
N LEU A 258 -0.21 18.56 -5.32
CA LEU A 258 0.19 18.09 -3.98
C LEU A 258 1.58 18.58 -3.56
N GLU A 259 2.47 18.86 -4.51
CA GLU A 259 3.86 19.26 -4.27
C GLU A 259 3.97 20.44 -3.28
N PRO A 260 3.28 21.58 -3.49
CA PRO A 260 3.37 22.72 -2.57
C PRO A 260 2.81 22.40 -1.19
N LEU A 261 1.84 21.50 -1.08
CA LEU A 261 1.23 21.10 0.20
C LEU A 261 2.21 20.23 1.00
N PHE A 262 2.84 19.25 0.37
CA PHE A 262 3.91 18.47 1.00
C PHE A 262 5.11 19.36 1.36
N ALA A 263 5.49 20.30 0.48
CA ALA A 263 6.62 21.19 0.71
C ALA A 263 6.40 22.13 1.91
N SER A 264 5.17 22.57 2.17
CA SER A 264 4.84 23.49 3.25
C SER A 264 4.57 22.82 4.60
N ALA A 265 4.34 21.52 4.63
CA ALA A 265 4.02 20.80 5.85
C ALA A 265 5.25 20.49 6.71
N ASP A 266 5.06 20.36 8.01
CA ASP A 266 6.08 19.97 8.98
C ASP A 266 5.95 18.53 9.44
N LEU A 267 4.73 18.00 9.46
CA LEU A 267 4.42 16.63 9.87
C LEU A 267 3.23 16.10 9.06
N PHE A 268 3.37 14.91 8.51
CA PHE A 268 2.26 14.18 7.90
C PHE A 268 1.55 13.32 8.94
N VAL A 269 0.21 13.42 9.02
CA VAL A 269 -0.56 12.67 10.03
C VAL A 269 -1.68 11.87 9.36
N LEU A 270 -1.67 10.54 9.56
CA LEU A 270 -2.72 9.63 9.09
C LEU A 270 -3.15 8.71 10.24
N PRO A 271 -4.12 9.13 11.09
CA PRO A 271 -4.50 8.35 12.26
C PRO A 271 -5.16 7.00 11.96
N GLY A 272 -5.77 6.88 10.78
CA GLY A 272 -6.47 5.67 10.36
C GLY A 272 -5.73 4.85 9.31
N THR A 273 -6.47 3.97 8.64
CA THR A 273 -5.90 3.02 7.67
C THR A 273 -5.44 3.68 6.37
N GLY A 274 -4.31 3.25 5.84
CA GLY A 274 -3.78 3.67 4.54
C GLY A 274 -2.25 3.66 4.50
N GLY A 275 -1.65 3.81 3.33
CA GLY A 275 -0.20 3.72 3.17
C GLY A 275 0.39 4.56 2.03
N LEU A 276 -0.32 4.73 0.91
CA LEU A 276 0.25 5.38 -0.28
C LEU A 276 0.64 6.85 -0.05
N ALA A 277 -0.22 7.63 0.59
CA ALA A 277 0.07 9.02 0.93
C ALA A 277 1.21 9.15 1.96
N VAL A 278 1.43 8.12 2.80
CA VAL A 278 2.58 8.04 3.72
C VAL A 278 3.88 8.02 2.91
N GLN A 279 3.97 7.17 1.89
CA GLN A 279 5.18 7.11 1.03
C GLN A 279 5.43 8.42 0.30
N GLN A 280 4.37 9.09 -0.20
CA GLN A 280 4.51 10.39 -0.82
C GLN A 280 5.03 11.44 0.16
N ALA A 281 4.49 11.48 1.39
CA ALA A 281 4.99 12.37 2.43
C ALA A 281 6.46 12.10 2.76
N MET A 282 6.85 10.84 2.87
CA MET A 282 8.23 10.41 3.11
C MET A 282 9.17 10.82 1.97
N ALA A 283 8.72 10.73 0.71
CA ALA A 283 9.48 11.19 -0.45
C ALA A 283 9.70 12.71 -0.45
N HIS A 284 8.87 13.46 0.27
CA HIS A 284 9.04 14.90 0.51
C HIS A 284 9.80 15.21 1.81
N ALA A 285 10.52 14.26 2.36
CA ALA A 285 11.24 14.38 3.63
C ALA A 285 10.36 14.90 4.78
N LEU A 286 9.13 14.39 4.88
CA LEU A 286 8.27 14.63 6.03
C LEU A 286 8.39 13.51 7.06
N PRO A 287 8.49 13.83 8.35
CA PRO A 287 8.21 12.85 9.38
C PRO A 287 6.74 12.45 9.32
N VAL A 288 6.42 11.24 9.79
CA VAL A 288 5.09 10.65 9.65
C VAL A 288 4.53 10.16 10.99
N MET A 289 3.26 10.47 11.26
CA MET A 289 2.51 9.94 12.41
C MET A 289 1.32 9.14 11.89
N VAL A 290 1.34 7.82 12.08
CA VAL A 290 0.42 6.91 11.38
C VAL A 290 -0.19 5.91 12.35
N GLY A 291 -1.50 5.68 12.25
CA GLY A 291 -2.18 4.60 12.98
C GLY A 291 -1.83 3.23 12.41
N GLU A 292 -1.61 2.26 13.27
CA GLU A 292 -1.43 0.87 12.86
C GLU A 292 -2.71 0.32 12.23
N ALA A 293 -2.60 -0.41 11.11
CA ALA A 293 -3.74 -0.96 10.40
C ALA A 293 -3.53 -2.41 9.95
N ASP A 294 -2.89 -2.63 8.79
CA ASP A 294 -2.75 -3.95 8.16
C ASP A 294 -1.35 -4.56 8.29
N GLY A 295 -0.49 -3.93 9.09
CA GLY A 295 0.89 -4.36 9.32
C GLY A 295 1.92 -3.84 8.30
N THR A 296 1.49 -3.22 7.20
CA THR A 296 2.41 -2.62 6.23
C THR A 296 2.97 -1.28 6.72
N GLN A 297 2.29 -0.63 7.67
CA GLN A 297 2.72 0.65 8.24
C GLN A 297 4.04 0.53 9.01
N ALA A 298 4.29 -0.59 9.68
CA ALA A 298 5.53 -0.84 10.42
C ALA A 298 6.78 -0.91 9.51
N GLU A 299 6.60 -1.19 8.23
CA GLU A 299 7.70 -1.15 7.25
C GLU A 299 8.10 0.30 6.89
N LEU A 300 7.14 1.21 6.94
CA LEU A 300 7.31 2.62 6.59
C LEU A 300 7.65 3.49 7.79
N VAL A 301 7.02 3.23 8.94
CA VAL A 301 7.08 4.09 10.11
C VAL A 301 7.91 3.42 11.21
N ARG A 302 9.06 4.03 11.51
CA ARG A 302 10.04 3.59 12.50
C ARG A 302 10.32 4.73 13.47
N ASN A 303 10.93 4.44 14.63
CA ASN A 303 11.24 5.46 15.62
C ASN A 303 12.15 6.59 15.10
N GLU A 304 12.93 6.32 14.05
CA GLU A 304 13.84 7.28 13.43
C GLU A 304 13.14 8.26 12.47
N ASN A 305 11.93 7.95 11.99
CA ASN A 305 11.24 8.78 11.00
C ASN A 305 9.81 9.15 11.37
N GLY A 306 9.28 8.67 12.51
CA GLY A 306 7.92 8.98 12.87
C GLY A 306 7.37 8.19 14.06
N TRP A 307 6.05 8.19 14.14
CA TRP A 307 5.28 7.55 15.22
C TRP A 307 4.28 6.56 14.62
N LEU A 308 4.40 5.29 15.00
CA LEU A 308 3.39 4.27 14.72
C LEU A 308 2.46 4.16 15.95
N LEU A 309 1.21 4.59 15.78
CA LEU A 309 0.23 4.64 16.86
C LEU A 309 -0.52 3.31 16.95
N HIS A 310 -0.24 2.52 17.96
CA HIS A 310 -0.94 1.25 18.25
C HIS A 310 -2.37 1.47 18.77
N SER A 311 -2.62 2.60 19.41
CA SER A 311 -3.93 3.02 19.88
C SER A 311 -4.20 4.45 19.43
N VAL A 312 -5.27 4.65 18.67
CA VAL A 312 -5.66 5.94 18.12
C VAL A 312 -6.83 6.49 18.94
N THR A 313 -6.52 7.26 19.97
CA THR A 313 -7.46 8.03 20.81
C THR A 313 -7.09 9.51 20.78
N VAL A 314 -7.99 10.38 21.23
CA VAL A 314 -7.73 11.83 21.31
C VAL A 314 -6.53 12.09 22.22
N GLU A 315 -6.46 11.42 23.37
CA GLU A 315 -5.39 11.57 24.37
C GLU A 315 -4.04 11.12 23.80
N SER A 316 -4.00 9.95 23.15
CA SER A 316 -2.78 9.44 22.53
C SER A 316 -2.29 10.36 21.42
N LEU A 317 -3.18 10.78 20.50
CA LEU A 317 -2.83 11.72 19.44
C LEU A 317 -2.34 13.05 19.97
N SER A 318 -3.04 13.61 20.97
CA SER A 318 -2.67 14.89 21.59
C SER A 318 -1.28 14.84 22.23
N ALA A 319 -0.98 13.75 22.96
CA ALA A 319 0.33 13.56 23.59
C ALA A 319 1.45 13.45 22.54
N HIS A 320 1.25 12.64 21.49
CA HIS A 320 2.25 12.50 20.42
C HIS A 320 2.42 13.79 19.61
N LEU A 321 1.32 14.53 19.33
CA LEU A 321 1.42 15.83 18.68
C LEU A 321 2.17 16.85 19.53
N ALA A 322 1.89 16.92 20.83
CA ALA A 322 2.59 17.83 21.74
C ALA A 322 4.10 17.52 21.77
N ASP A 323 4.48 16.25 21.84
CA ASP A 323 5.89 15.81 21.79
C ASP A 323 6.52 16.15 20.42
N ALA A 324 5.88 15.77 19.32
CA ALA A 324 6.41 15.97 17.98
C ALA A 324 6.62 17.46 17.64
N LEU A 325 5.66 18.31 17.98
CA LEU A 325 5.69 19.74 17.65
C LEU A 325 6.52 20.58 18.63
N SER A 326 7.15 19.97 19.64
CA SER A 326 8.04 20.67 20.58
C SER A 326 9.42 20.91 20.02
N ASP A 327 9.86 20.17 18.99
CA ASP A 327 11.23 20.20 18.47
C ASP A 327 11.23 20.10 16.93
N GLY A 328 11.33 21.26 16.27
CA GLY A 328 11.41 21.35 14.83
C GLY A 328 12.67 20.71 14.24
N ALA A 329 13.81 20.81 14.91
CA ALA A 329 15.06 20.20 14.44
C ALA A 329 14.95 18.65 14.39
N ARG A 330 14.34 18.05 15.40
CA ARG A 330 14.03 16.62 15.46
C ARG A 330 13.11 16.21 14.29
N LEU A 331 12.07 17.01 13.99
CA LEU A 331 11.20 16.75 12.84
C LEU A 331 11.99 16.74 11.52
N ARG A 332 12.97 17.63 11.33
CA ARG A 332 13.81 17.65 10.10
C ARG A 332 14.69 16.40 9.99
N GLN A 333 15.30 15.97 11.10
CA GLN A 333 16.07 14.73 11.13
C GLN A 333 15.19 13.51 10.80
N MET A 334 14.01 13.43 11.39
CA MET A 334 13.02 12.37 11.08
C MET A 334 12.55 12.43 9.62
N GLY A 335 12.35 13.61 9.07
CA GLY A 335 12.03 13.78 7.66
C GLY A 335 13.16 13.28 6.73
N THR A 336 14.41 13.55 7.06
CA THR A 336 15.56 12.99 6.33
C THR A 336 15.59 11.46 6.39
N ALA A 337 15.30 10.88 7.54
CA ALA A 337 15.18 9.42 7.70
C ALA A 337 14.01 8.85 6.86
N SER A 338 12.86 9.55 6.82
CA SER A 338 11.74 9.19 5.94
C SER A 338 12.17 9.12 4.48
N TYR A 339 12.86 10.15 4.00
CA TYR A 339 13.35 10.20 2.62
C TYR A 339 14.32 9.06 2.32
N ARG A 340 15.26 8.75 3.24
CA ARG A 340 16.21 7.65 3.09
C ARG A 340 15.46 6.31 2.93
N ILE A 341 14.48 6.04 3.78
CA ILE A 341 13.68 4.79 3.74
C ILE A 341 13.01 4.61 2.36
N VAL A 342 12.35 5.65 1.82
CA VAL A 342 11.68 5.51 0.52
C VAL A 342 12.68 5.50 -0.64
N SER A 343 13.81 6.17 -0.55
CA SER A 343 14.82 6.16 -1.61
C SER A 343 15.61 4.86 -1.68
N GLU A 344 15.86 4.20 -0.55
CA GLU A 344 16.71 3.03 -0.49
C GLU A 344 15.96 1.71 -0.32
N GLU A 345 14.82 1.71 0.42
CA GLU A 345 14.22 0.47 0.90
C GLU A 345 12.79 0.24 0.38
N VAL A 346 11.96 1.30 0.24
CA VAL A 346 10.52 1.14 -0.07
C VAL A 346 10.13 2.01 -1.26
N ASN A 347 10.41 1.52 -2.46
CA ASN A 347 10.07 2.16 -3.72
C ASN A 347 9.74 1.12 -4.79
N LEU A 348 9.27 1.57 -5.96
CA LEU A 348 8.89 0.67 -7.05
C LEU A 348 10.07 -0.15 -7.59
N ASP A 349 11.30 0.41 -7.60
CA ASP A 349 12.46 -0.30 -8.11
C ASP A 349 12.77 -1.52 -7.23
N VAL A 350 12.80 -1.33 -5.90
CA VAL A 350 12.99 -2.44 -4.94
C VAL A 350 11.85 -3.45 -5.03
N MET A 351 10.61 -2.98 -5.24
CA MET A 351 9.47 -3.87 -5.43
C MET A 351 9.61 -4.71 -6.70
N VAL A 352 9.98 -4.11 -7.82
CA VAL A 352 10.20 -4.80 -9.11
C VAL A 352 11.34 -5.80 -8.99
N ASP A 353 12.46 -5.43 -8.37
CA ASP A 353 13.59 -6.35 -8.15
C ASP A 353 13.19 -7.60 -7.36
N ALA A 354 12.32 -7.46 -6.36
CA ALA A 354 11.81 -8.61 -5.62
C ALA A 354 10.94 -9.54 -6.49
N PHE A 355 10.13 -8.98 -7.40
CA PHE A 355 9.38 -9.78 -8.39
C PHE A 355 10.31 -10.50 -9.36
N ILE A 356 11.33 -9.81 -9.87
CA ILE A 356 12.34 -10.38 -10.77
C ILE A 356 13.02 -11.58 -10.08
N ASN A 357 13.51 -11.38 -8.85
CA ASN A 357 14.19 -12.43 -8.08
C ASN A 357 13.28 -13.65 -7.84
N ALA A 358 12.01 -13.43 -7.53
CA ALA A 358 11.05 -14.53 -7.35
C ALA A 358 10.81 -15.30 -8.65
N ILE A 359 10.63 -14.59 -9.77
CA ILE A 359 10.40 -15.18 -11.10
C ILE A 359 11.64 -15.97 -11.55
N GLU A 360 12.83 -15.38 -11.47
CA GLU A 360 14.08 -16.08 -11.84
C GLU A 360 14.31 -17.33 -11.00
N THR A 361 14.01 -17.28 -9.70
CA THR A 361 14.20 -18.42 -8.80
C THR A 361 13.31 -19.61 -9.19
N VAL A 362 12.06 -19.37 -9.58
CA VAL A 362 11.16 -20.47 -9.97
C VAL A 362 11.43 -20.98 -11.39
N LEU A 363 11.99 -20.14 -12.28
CA LEU A 363 12.35 -20.54 -13.65
C LEU A 363 13.63 -21.37 -13.75
N LYS A 364 14.53 -21.30 -12.75
CA LYS A 364 15.79 -22.08 -12.71
C LYS A 364 15.59 -23.52 -12.23
N ARG A 365 14.37 -23.92 -11.92
CA ARG A 365 13.98 -25.27 -11.47
C ARG A 365 13.39 -26.08 -12.60
#